data_30467d9fcb7698122e2a2513b09f42e3
#
_entry.id   30467d9fcb7698122e2a2513b09f42e3
#
_cell.length_a   1.000
_cell.length_b   1.000
_cell.length_c   1.000
_cell.angle_alpha   90.00
_cell.angle_beta   90.00
_cell.angle_gamma   90.00
#
_symmetry.space_group_name_H-M   'P 1'
#
loop_
_entity.id
_entity.type
_entity.pdbx_description
1 polymer ?
#
loop_
_entity_poly.entity_id
_entity_poly.type
_entity_poly.pdbx_seq_one_letter_code
_entity_poly.pdbx_strand_id
1 'polypeptide(L)'
;TVPHKEAIARLCDRLTRQASLVGAVNAIRREADGTLLGGQFDGEGFVAGLRAAGHRVEGRRVWMAGAGGAAAGVGFALLRHGASALGVHNRGAARAEALVARLCPAFPDRDIAVVGADPVGFDIVVNATSLGLAPDDALPVDAALLNPAMLTAEVVMQPEVTRFLAAAAAIGCATHPGLPMLTEQVPILADFVTSSQWIET
;
A
#
# COMPACT_ATOMS: atom_id res chain seq x y z
N THR A 1 -14.07 -4.77 -1.61
CA THR A 1 -12.74 -5.22 -1.22
C THR A 1 -12.23 -6.29 -2.18
N VAL A 2 -11.18 -7.03 -1.83
CA VAL A 2 -10.58 -8.06 -2.70
C VAL A 2 -11.65 -9.12 -3.07
N PRO A 3 -11.79 -9.51 -4.36
CA PRO A 3 -10.94 -9.13 -5.52
C PRO A 3 -11.51 -7.97 -6.35
N HIS A 4 -12.49 -7.22 -5.87
CA HIS A 4 -13.38 -6.36 -6.67
C HIS A 4 -12.94 -4.90 -6.79
N LYS A 5 -11.89 -4.45 -6.11
CA LYS A 5 -11.48 -3.03 -6.03
C LYS A 5 -11.31 -2.36 -7.41
N GLU A 6 -10.72 -3.07 -8.38
CA GLU A 6 -10.51 -2.56 -9.75
C GLU A 6 -11.82 -2.57 -10.56
N ALA A 7 -12.66 -3.61 -10.38
CA ALA A 7 -13.93 -3.71 -11.08
C ALA A 7 -14.91 -2.62 -10.62
N ILE A 8 -14.96 -2.33 -9.32
CA ILE A 8 -15.82 -1.30 -8.73
C ILE A 8 -15.43 0.10 -9.21
N ALA A 9 -14.14 0.37 -9.40
CA ALA A 9 -13.70 1.67 -9.93
C ALA A 9 -14.36 2.02 -11.28
N ARG A 10 -14.67 1.00 -12.11
CA ARG A 10 -15.32 1.18 -13.41
C ARG A 10 -16.84 1.42 -13.31
N LEU A 11 -17.43 1.16 -12.15
CA LEU A 11 -18.87 1.31 -11.90
C LEU A 11 -19.19 2.66 -11.22
N CYS A 12 -18.16 3.39 -10.75
CA CYS A 12 -18.33 4.71 -10.19
C CYS A 12 -18.43 5.76 -11.29
N ASP A 13 -19.34 6.71 -11.13
CA ASP A 13 -19.50 7.86 -12.08
C ASP A 13 -18.30 8.81 -12.00
N ARG A 14 -17.72 8.94 -10.81
CA ARG A 14 -16.55 9.77 -10.54
C ARG A 14 -15.60 9.04 -9.60
N LEU A 15 -14.33 9.37 -9.70
CA LEU A 15 -13.28 8.88 -8.80
C LEU A 15 -12.55 10.04 -8.15
N THR A 16 -12.14 9.89 -6.90
CA THR A 16 -11.13 10.77 -6.32
C THR A 16 -9.82 10.68 -7.13
N ARG A 17 -9.00 11.72 -7.06
CA ARG A 17 -7.70 11.73 -7.77
C ARG A 17 -6.87 10.49 -7.44
N GLN A 18 -6.80 10.13 -6.15
CA GLN A 18 -6.09 8.93 -5.70
C GLN A 18 -6.69 7.66 -6.30
N ALA A 19 -8.01 7.47 -6.22
CA ALA A 19 -8.67 6.29 -6.78
C ALA A 19 -8.47 6.19 -8.30
N SER A 20 -8.48 7.32 -9.00
CA SER A 20 -8.20 7.39 -10.44
C SER A 20 -6.77 6.98 -10.78
N LEU A 21 -5.76 7.50 -10.08
CA LEU A 21 -4.35 7.17 -10.27
C LEU A 21 -4.05 5.71 -9.90
N VAL A 22 -4.65 5.22 -8.82
CA VAL A 22 -4.47 3.85 -8.33
C VAL A 22 -5.24 2.84 -9.20
N GLY A 23 -6.36 3.26 -9.82
CA GLY A 23 -7.23 2.40 -10.60
C GLY A 23 -8.04 1.42 -9.74
N ALA A 24 -8.27 1.73 -8.47
CA ALA A 24 -8.98 0.88 -7.53
C ALA A 24 -9.81 1.71 -6.55
N VAL A 25 -10.90 1.14 -6.03
CA VAL A 25 -11.84 1.76 -5.08
C VAL A 25 -12.08 0.82 -3.91
N ASN A 26 -12.05 1.33 -2.68
CA ASN A 26 -12.43 0.59 -1.48
C ASN A 26 -13.57 1.26 -0.69
N ALA A 27 -13.96 2.47 -1.06
CA ALA A 27 -15.12 3.17 -0.51
C ALA A 27 -15.91 3.87 -1.62
N ILE A 28 -17.24 3.89 -1.49
CA ILE A 28 -18.15 4.57 -2.42
C ILE A 28 -19.05 5.47 -1.60
N ARG A 29 -19.18 6.71 -2.05
CA ARG A 29 -20.18 7.66 -1.55
C ARG A 29 -21.19 7.95 -2.65
N ARG A 30 -22.48 7.98 -2.27
CA ARG A 30 -23.53 8.49 -3.14
C ARG A 30 -23.71 9.98 -2.91
N GLU A 31 -23.56 10.77 -3.95
CA GLU A 31 -23.74 12.20 -3.93
C GLU A 31 -25.24 12.58 -3.94
N ALA A 32 -25.54 13.85 -3.65
CA ALA A 32 -26.91 14.34 -3.60
C ALA A 32 -27.65 14.25 -4.96
N ASP A 33 -26.91 14.33 -6.06
CA ASP A 33 -27.43 14.15 -7.42
C ASP A 33 -27.61 12.68 -7.83
N GLY A 34 -27.28 11.76 -6.94
CA GLY A 34 -27.37 10.32 -7.16
C GLY A 34 -26.13 9.68 -7.76
N THR A 35 -25.12 10.46 -8.18
CA THR A 35 -23.86 9.93 -8.72
C THR A 35 -23.03 9.22 -7.64
N LEU A 36 -22.21 8.26 -8.07
CA LEU A 36 -21.33 7.47 -7.22
C LEU A 36 -19.90 8.00 -7.30
N LEU A 37 -19.37 8.50 -6.19
CA LEU A 37 -17.97 8.88 -6.06
C LEU A 37 -17.19 7.75 -5.40
N GLY A 38 -16.20 7.19 -6.12
CA GLY A 38 -15.29 6.15 -5.61
C GLY A 38 -14.02 6.73 -5.02
N GLY A 39 -13.63 6.27 -3.83
CA GLY A 39 -12.38 6.62 -3.15
C GLY A 39 -11.53 5.39 -2.84
N GLN A 40 -10.23 5.61 -2.60
CA GLN A 40 -9.28 4.57 -2.22
C GLN A 40 -8.47 5.05 -1.01
N PHE A 41 -8.53 4.32 0.11
CA PHE A 41 -7.98 4.74 1.40
C PHE A 41 -7.08 3.71 2.08
N ASP A 42 -6.84 2.53 1.47
CA ASP A 42 -5.93 1.52 2.04
C ASP A 42 -4.54 2.09 2.32
N GLY A 43 -4.02 2.88 1.38
CA GLY A 43 -2.70 3.46 1.51
C GLY A 43 -2.61 4.51 2.61
N GLU A 44 -3.65 5.34 2.76
CA GLU A 44 -3.71 6.33 3.85
C GLU A 44 -3.78 5.64 5.21
N GLY A 45 -4.60 4.60 5.35
CA GLY A 45 -4.64 3.78 6.55
C GLY A 45 -3.30 3.11 6.85
N PHE A 46 -2.61 2.60 5.83
CA PHE A 46 -1.29 1.99 5.99
C PHE A 46 -0.25 2.99 6.53
N VAL A 47 -0.16 4.19 5.93
CA VAL A 47 0.79 5.21 6.39
C VAL A 47 0.39 5.76 7.76
N ALA A 48 -0.91 5.92 8.04
CA ALA A 48 -1.39 6.31 9.36
C ALA A 48 -1.00 5.26 10.42
N GLY A 49 -1.13 3.97 10.13
CA GLY A 49 -0.69 2.89 11.00
C GLY A 49 0.81 2.93 11.27
N LEU A 50 1.64 3.12 10.24
CA LEU A 50 3.08 3.30 10.41
C LEU A 50 3.40 4.46 11.35
N ARG A 51 2.75 5.62 11.15
CA ARG A 51 2.95 6.81 12.00
C ARG A 51 2.52 6.59 13.44
N ALA A 52 1.37 5.95 13.66
CA ALA A 52 0.88 5.63 15.00
C ALA A 52 1.85 4.71 15.76
N ALA A 53 2.57 3.83 15.04
CA ALA A 53 3.63 2.99 15.59
C ALA A 53 5.00 3.71 15.70
N GLY A 54 5.09 5.01 15.40
CA GLY A 54 6.32 5.79 15.48
C GLY A 54 7.25 5.66 14.28
N HIS A 55 6.83 5.00 13.21
CA HIS A 55 7.65 4.85 12.00
C HIS A 55 7.48 6.04 11.04
N ARG A 56 8.59 6.48 10.46
CA ARG A 56 8.62 7.59 9.50
C ARG A 56 8.81 7.05 8.09
N VAL A 57 8.05 7.61 7.16
CA VAL A 57 8.12 7.30 5.71
C VAL A 57 8.94 8.34 4.97
N GLU A 58 8.91 9.60 5.43
CA GLU A 58 9.57 10.73 4.78
C GLU A 58 11.07 10.50 4.59
N GLY A 59 11.54 10.69 3.37
CA GLY A 59 12.93 10.48 2.95
C GLY A 59 13.35 9.02 2.81
N ARG A 60 12.50 8.06 3.16
CA ARG A 60 12.83 6.64 3.11
C ARG A 60 12.74 6.06 1.70
N ARG A 61 13.58 5.07 1.43
CA ARG A 61 13.52 4.22 0.24
C ARG A 61 12.69 2.98 0.55
N VAL A 62 11.65 2.73 -0.23
CA VAL A 62 10.70 1.62 0.01
C VAL A 62 10.83 0.59 -1.09
N TRP A 63 11.07 -0.68 -0.71
CA TRP A 63 10.88 -1.84 -1.56
C TRP A 63 9.51 -2.46 -1.27
N MET A 64 8.73 -2.72 -2.32
CA MET A 64 7.36 -3.22 -2.15
C MET A 64 7.12 -4.44 -3.03
N ALA A 65 6.78 -5.58 -2.43
CA ALA A 65 6.26 -6.73 -3.13
C ALA A 65 4.76 -6.54 -3.40
N GLY A 66 4.36 -6.69 -4.66
CA GLY A 66 2.98 -6.62 -5.10
C GLY A 66 2.70 -5.44 -6.02
N ALA A 67 1.73 -5.62 -6.92
CA ALA A 67 1.26 -4.62 -7.88
C ALA A 67 -0.27 -4.72 -8.11
N GLY A 68 -1.03 -5.19 -7.13
CA GLY A 68 -2.50 -5.21 -7.12
C GLY A 68 -3.08 -3.91 -6.56
N GLY A 69 -4.41 -3.85 -6.41
CA GLY A 69 -5.11 -2.64 -5.97
C GLY A 69 -4.68 -2.12 -4.59
N ALA A 70 -4.40 -3.01 -3.62
CA ALA A 70 -3.88 -2.58 -2.31
C ALA A 70 -2.44 -2.05 -2.44
N ALA A 71 -1.57 -2.76 -3.17
CA ALA A 71 -0.19 -2.32 -3.44
C ALA A 71 -0.16 -0.95 -4.13
N ALA A 72 -1.05 -0.71 -5.10
CA ALA A 72 -1.14 0.57 -5.79
C ALA A 72 -1.54 1.71 -4.82
N GLY A 73 -2.52 1.47 -3.92
CA GLY A 73 -2.91 2.42 -2.88
C GLY A 73 -1.79 2.71 -1.90
N VAL A 74 -1.12 1.66 -1.41
CA VAL A 74 0.01 1.78 -0.47
C VAL A 74 1.18 2.52 -1.13
N GLY A 75 1.57 2.14 -2.36
CA GLY A 75 2.65 2.80 -3.08
C GLY A 75 2.38 4.29 -3.32
N PHE A 76 1.14 4.63 -3.73
CA PHE A 76 0.73 6.03 -3.88
C PHE A 76 0.86 6.81 -2.56
N ALA A 77 0.32 6.27 -1.47
CA ALA A 77 0.36 6.95 -0.16
C ALA A 77 1.78 7.09 0.37
N LEU A 78 2.63 6.08 0.23
CA LEU A 78 4.04 6.17 0.63
C LEU A 78 4.76 7.33 -0.08
N LEU A 79 4.58 7.45 -1.41
CA LEU A 79 5.16 8.54 -2.19
C LEU A 79 4.60 9.91 -1.79
N ARG A 80 3.27 10.01 -1.62
CA ARG A 80 2.58 11.21 -1.16
C ARG A 80 3.08 11.67 0.20
N HIS A 81 3.34 10.74 1.10
CA HIS A 81 3.87 11.02 2.44
C HIS A 81 5.40 11.08 2.50
N GLY A 82 6.05 11.28 1.36
CA GLY A 82 7.44 11.71 1.30
C GLY A 82 8.47 10.60 1.18
N ALA A 83 8.09 9.36 0.86
CA ALA A 83 9.09 8.36 0.47
C ALA A 83 9.95 8.91 -0.68
N SER A 84 11.26 8.78 -0.57
CA SER A 84 12.20 9.27 -1.60
C SER A 84 12.29 8.35 -2.80
N ALA A 85 12.07 7.05 -2.59
CA ALA A 85 12.07 6.05 -3.65
C ALA A 85 11.03 4.96 -3.39
N LEU A 86 10.49 4.39 -4.48
CA LEU A 86 9.63 3.22 -4.46
C LEU A 86 10.10 2.21 -5.51
N GLY A 87 10.69 1.11 -5.05
CA GLY A 87 10.97 -0.07 -5.87
C GLY A 87 9.79 -1.04 -5.84
N VAL A 88 9.18 -1.31 -6.99
CA VAL A 88 8.06 -2.24 -7.10
C VAL A 88 8.56 -3.58 -7.62
N HIS A 89 8.42 -4.61 -6.80
CA HIS A 89 8.66 -6.00 -7.18
C HIS A 89 7.34 -6.74 -7.35
N ASN A 90 7.18 -7.48 -8.43
CA ASN A 90 6.03 -8.36 -8.61
C ASN A 90 6.39 -9.55 -9.48
N ARG A 91 5.87 -10.75 -9.16
CA ARG A 91 6.11 -11.98 -9.93
C ARG A 91 5.81 -11.81 -11.42
N GLY A 92 4.75 -11.09 -11.77
CA GLY A 92 4.44 -10.72 -13.14
C GLY A 92 4.93 -9.31 -13.44
N ALA A 93 6.05 -9.17 -14.16
CA ALA A 93 6.70 -7.89 -14.45
C ALA A 93 5.74 -6.84 -15.03
N ALA A 94 4.88 -7.22 -15.97
CA ALA A 94 3.94 -6.32 -16.63
C ALA A 94 3.01 -5.57 -15.66
N ARG A 95 2.64 -6.17 -14.53
CA ARG A 95 1.84 -5.49 -13.50
C ARG A 95 2.65 -4.43 -12.74
N ALA A 96 3.91 -4.73 -12.42
CA ALA A 96 4.81 -3.78 -11.79
C ALA A 96 5.08 -2.59 -12.72
N GLU A 97 5.36 -2.86 -14.00
CA GLU A 97 5.55 -1.83 -15.02
C GLU A 97 4.33 -0.92 -15.18
N ALA A 98 3.14 -1.51 -15.23
CA ALA A 98 1.89 -0.75 -15.32
C ALA A 98 1.64 0.12 -14.07
N LEU A 99 2.00 -0.35 -12.87
CA LEU A 99 1.89 0.44 -11.65
C LEU A 99 2.91 1.59 -11.66
N VAL A 100 4.17 1.33 -11.97
CA VAL A 100 5.23 2.34 -12.06
C VAL A 100 4.86 3.40 -13.09
N ALA A 101 4.40 3.01 -14.29
CA ALA A 101 4.00 3.94 -15.34
C ALA A 101 2.85 4.87 -14.91
N ARG A 102 1.95 4.43 -14.02
CA ARG A 102 0.88 5.26 -13.46
C ARG A 102 1.36 6.22 -12.38
N LEU A 103 2.33 5.80 -11.55
CA LEU A 103 2.80 6.60 -10.43
C LEU A 103 3.84 7.66 -10.84
N CYS A 104 4.75 7.35 -11.77
CA CYS A 104 5.80 8.27 -12.20
C CYS A 104 5.30 9.67 -12.59
N PRO A 105 4.24 9.85 -13.39
CA PRO A 105 3.78 11.19 -13.75
C PRO A 105 3.21 12.00 -12.58
N ALA A 106 2.72 11.32 -11.53
CA ALA A 106 2.17 11.97 -10.35
C ALA A 106 3.25 12.40 -9.34
N PHE A 107 4.45 11.81 -9.43
CA PHE A 107 5.57 12.05 -8.51
C PHE A 107 6.89 12.19 -9.28
N PRO A 108 7.06 13.26 -10.10
CA PRO A 108 8.21 13.40 -11.00
C PRO A 108 9.55 13.53 -10.27
N ASP A 109 9.53 13.99 -9.02
CA ASP A 109 10.74 14.19 -8.20
C ASP A 109 11.09 12.96 -7.33
N ARG A 110 10.46 11.81 -7.57
CA ARG A 110 10.69 10.57 -6.82
C ARG A 110 11.32 9.50 -7.71
N ASP A 111 12.19 8.70 -7.12
CA ASP A 111 12.79 7.54 -7.78
C ASP A 111 11.79 6.36 -7.72
N ILE A 112 11.10 6.08 -8.82
CA ILE A 112 10.08 5.02 -8.91
C ILE A 112 10.47 4.06 -10.03
N ALA A 113 10.70 2.80 -9.68
CA ALA A 113 11.18 1.81 -10.63
C ALA A 113 10.63 0.41 -10.35
N VAL A 114 10.60 -0.41 -11.41
CA VAL A 114 10.50 -1.86 -11.24
C VAL A 114 11.85 -2.39 -10.78
N VAL A 115 11.85 -3.20 -9.72
CA VAL A 115 13.07 -3.74 -9.13
C VAL A 115 13.03 -5.27 -9.04
N GLY A 116 14.19 -5.87 -8.82
CA GLY A 116 14.32 -7.30 -8.55
C GLY A 116 13.80 -7.71 -7.17
N ALA A 117 13.96 -8.99 -6.83
CA ALA A 117 13.53 -9.56 -5.56
C ALA A 117 14.44 -9.18 -4.37
N ASP A 118 15.53 -8.45 -4.62
CA ASP A 118 16.49 -8.05 -3.61
C ASP A 118 16.15 -6.67 -3.04
N PRO A 119 15.84 -6.54 -1.73
CA PRO A 119 15.53 -5.28 -1.06
C PRO A 119 16.76 -4.53 -0.55
N VAL A 120 17.99 -4.98 -0.85
CA VAL A 120 19.21 -4.30 -0.39
C VAL A 120 19.25 -2.85 -0.88
N GLY A 121 19.58 -1.93 0.03
CA GLY A 121 19.59 -0.50 -0.24
C GLY A 121 18.24 0.22 -0.03
N PHE A 122 17.24 -0.50 0.48
CA PHE A 122 15.97 0.08 0.91
C PHE A 122 15.85 0.09 2.44
N ASP A 123 15.12 1.08 2.95
CA ASP A 123 14.91 1.26 4.40
C ASP A 123 13.67 0.52 4.90
N ILE A 124 12.64 0.42 4.03
CA ILE A 124 11.36 -0.20 4.35
C ILE A 124 11.06 -1.29 3.33
N VAL A 125 10.72 -2.48 3.81
CA VAL A 125 10.34 -3.63 2.98
C VAL A 125 8.87 -3.94 3.23
N VAL A 126 8.03 -3.76 2.21
CA VAL A 126 6.56 -3.89 2.31
C VAL A 126 6.09 -5.14 1.56
N ASN A 127 5.39 -6.02 2.26
CA ASN A 127 4.57 -7.06 1.63
C ASN A 127 3.16 -6.53 1.35
N ALA A 128 2.89 -6.15 0.13
CA ALA A 128 1.57 -5.74 -0.35
C ALA A 128 0.92 -6.82 -1.25
N THR A 129 1.31 -8.07 -1.07
CA THR A 129 0.74 -9.26 -1.73
C THR A 129 -0.25 -9.98 -0.82
N SER A 130 -0.80 -11.08 -1.30
CA SER A 130 -1.58 -12.03 -0.48
C SER A 130 -0.71 -13.09 0.20
N LEU A 131 0.61 -13.10 -0.01
CA LEU A 131 1.51 -14.06 0.63
C LEU A 131 1.53 -13.84 2.14
N GLY A 132 1.30 -14.91 2.88
CA GLY A 132 1.15 -14.91 4.33
C GLY A 132 -0.30 -15.10 4.81
N LEU A 133 -1.31 -15.09 3.91
CA LEU A 133 -2.68 -15.46 4.24
C LEU A 133 -2.81 -16.97 4.51
N ALA A 134 -2.07 -17.80 3.77
CA ALA A 134 -2.00 -19.24 4.02
C ALA A 134 -0.71 -19.60 4.78
N PRO A 135 -0.78 -20.59 5.69
CA PRO A 135 0.39 -20.98 6.51
C PRO A 135 1.61 -21.43 5.69
N ASP A 136 1.36 -22.00 4.51
CA ASP A 136 2.41 -22.54 3.62
C ASP A 136 2.84 -21.58 2.51
N ASP A 137 2.35 -20.34 2.53
CA ASP A 137 2.75 -19.34 1.54
C ASP A 137 4.27 -19.11 1.60
N ALA A 138 4.87 -18.92 0.43
CA ALA A 138 6.26 -18.49 0.33
C ALA A 138 6.43 -17.09 0.96
N LEU A 139 7.62 -16.77 1.43
CA LEU A 139 7.94 -15.42 1.86
C LEU A 139 7.95 -14.47 0.65
N PRO A 140 7.53 -13.20 0.83
CA PRO A 140 7.52 -12.21 -0.25
C PRO A 140 8.93 -11.80 -0.70
N VAL A 141 9.92 -12.06 0.15
CA VAL A 141 11.35 -11.78 -0.06
C VAL A 141 12.17 -12.86 0.67
N ASP A 142 13.38 -13.13 0.19
CA ASP A 142 14.31 -13.99 0.91
C ASP A 142 14.72 -13.30 2.23
N ALA A 143 14.43 -13.94 3.36
CA ALA A 143 14.75 -13.41 4.68
C ALA A 143 16.25 -13.17 4.88
N ALA A 144 17.13 -13.93 4.21
CA ALA A 144 18.57 -13.72 4.26
C ALA A 144 19.05 -12.36 3.72
N LEU A 145 18.21 -11.67 2.94
CA LEU A 145 18.48 -10.34 2.40
C LEU A 145 18.02 -9.20 3.33
N LEU A 146 17.31 -9.52 4.42
CA LEU A 146 16.90 -8.53 5.41
C LEU A 146 18.03 -8.24 6.40
N ASN A 147 18.00 -7.05 6.98
CA ASN A 147 18.93 -6.66 8.03
C ASN A 147 18.24 -5.81 9.12
N PRO A 148 18.80 -5.73 10.35
CA PRO A 148 18.16 -5.04 11.47
C PRO A 148 17.88 -3.54 11.30
N ALA A 149 18.48 -2.89 10.31
CA ALA A 149 18.21 -1.47 10.01
C ALA A 149 16.92 -1.27 9.20
N MET A 150 16.38 -2.34 8.62
CA MET A 150 15.15 -2.29 7.84
C MET A 150 13.91 -2.33 8.72
N LEU A 151 12.87 -1.61 8.31
CA LEU A 151 11.50 -1.82 8.77
C LEU A 151 10.82 -2.80 7.81
N THR A 152 10.22 -3.86 8.32
CA THR A 152 9.37 -4.76 7.54
C THR A 152 7.90 -4.52 7.89
N ALA A 153 7.06 -4.34 6.87
CA ALA A 153 5.65 -4.04 7.03
C ALA A 153 4.80 -4.85 6.05
N GLU A 154 3.53 -5.04 6.33
CA GLU A 154 2.65 -5.78 5.42
C GLU A 154 1.19 -5.33 5.48
N VAL A 155 0.41 -5.74 4.46
CA VAL A 155 -1.04 -5.50 4.38
C VAL A 155 -1.87 -6.70 4.82
N VAL A 156 -1.24 -7.83 5.14
CA VAL A 156 -1.91 -9.02 5.64
C VAL A 156 -2.34 -8.78 7.09
N MET A 157 -3.64 -8.93 7.36
CA MET A 157 -4.23 -8.64 8.67
C MET A 157 -4.35 -9.88 9.55
N GLN A 158 -4.47 -11.04 8.92
CA GLN A 158 -4.56 -12.34 9.61
C GLN A 158 -3.78 -13.40 8.83
N PRO A 159 -2.90 -14.12 9.55
CA PRO A 159 -2.59 -13.97 10.98
C PRO A 159 -1.97 -12.60 11.29
N GLU A 160 -2.04 -12.15 12.55
CA GLU A 160 -1.45 -10.86 12.98
C GLU A 160 0.07 -10.85 12.81
N VAL A 161 0.71 -11.98 13.07
CA VAL A 161 2.15 -12.20 12.81
C VAL A 161 2.28 -13.28 11.76
N THR A 162 2.58 -12.88 10.54
CA THR A 162 2.85 -13.81 9.44
C THR A 162 4.24 -14.43 9.55
N ARG A 163 4.51 -15.48 8.76
CA ARG A 163 5.85 -16.05 8.65
C ARG A 163 6.90 -15.02 8.21
N PHE A 164 6.51 -14.06 7.39
CA PHE A 164 7.40 -12.98 6.95
C PHE A 164 7.79 -12.07 8.12
N LEU A 165 6.82 -11.56 8.90
CA LEU A 165 7.12 -10.72 10.06
C LEU A 165 7.88 -11.49 11.14
N ALA A 166 7.54 -12.76 11.37
CA ALA A 166 8.27 -13.60 12.31
C ALA A 166 9.74 -13.80 11.90
N ALA A 167 10.00 -14.07 10.63
CA ALA A 167 11.36 -14.19 10.10
C ALA A 167 12.16 -12.88 10.21
N ALA A 168 11.51 -11.75 9.88
CA ALA A 168 12.12 -10.43 10.01
C ALA A 168 12.44 -10.05 11.46
N ALA A 169 11.54 -10.33 12.38
CA ALA A 169 11.75 -10.12 13.82
C ALA A 169 12.92 -10.97 14.37
N ALA A 170 13.05 -12.22 13.91
CA ALA A 170 14.16 -13.10 14.29
C ALA A 170 15.54 -12.58 13.85
N ILE A 171 15.58 -11.79 12.78
CA ILE A 171 16.79 -11.11 12.27
C ILE A 171 17.06 -9.82 13.07
N GLY A 172 16.06 -9.28 13.77
CA GLY A 172 16.14 -8.01 14.52
C GLY A 172 15.56 -6.80 13.76
N CYS A 173 14.84 -7.00 12.66
CA CYS A 173 14.12 -5.93 12.01
C CYS A 173 12.98 -5.41 12.87
N ALA A 174 12.70 -4.11 12.81
CA ALA A 174 11.42 -3.59 13.24
C ALA A 174 10.31 -4.16 12.35
N THR A 175 9.13 -4.46 12.92
CA THR A 175 8.01 -5.06 12.18
C THR A 175 6.74 -4.26 12.36
N HIS A 176 5.90 -4.19 11.31
CA HIS A 176 4.60 -3.54 11.35
C HIS A 176 3.54 -4.44 10.70
N PRO A 177 2.52 -4.91 11.46
CA PRO A 177 1.49 -5.82 10.94
C PRO A 177 0.46 -5.09 10.07
N GLY A 178 -0.41 -5.85 9.39
CA GLY A 178 -1.39 -5.29 8.48
C GLY A 178 -2.64 -4.71 9.14
N LEU A 179 -2.98 -5.14 10.37
CA LEU A 179 -4.22 -4.70 11.02
C LEU A 179 -4.33 -3.18 11.21
N PRO A 180 -3.28 -2.43 11.60
CA PRO A 180 -3.34 -0.97 11.68
C PRO A 180 -3.77 -0.28 10.39
N MET A 181 -3.46 -0.84 9.21
CA MET A 181 -3.98 -0.31 7.94
C MET A 181 -5.52 -0.23 7.95
N LEU A 182 -6.20 -1.22 8.53
CA LEU A 182 -7.66 -1.22 8.63
C LEU A 182 -8.16 -0.26 9.71
N THR A 183 -7.59 -0.31 10.91
CA THR A 183 -8.07 0.50 12.03
C THR A 183 -7.87 1.99 11.80
N GLU A 184 -6.73 2.39 11.26
CA GLU A 184 -6.40 3.79 11.00
C GLU A 184 -7.11 4.38 9.77
N GLN A 185 -7.63 3.56 8.86
CA GLN A 185 -8.45 4.10 7.76
C GLN A 185 -9.90 4.35 8.17
N VAL A 186 -10.41 3.77 9.27
CA VAL A 186 -11.82 3.91 9.68
C VAL A 186 -12.26 5.36 9.81
N PRO A 187 -11.56 6.26 10.54
CA PRO A 187 -11.96 7.66 10.62
C PRO A 187 -11.94 8.36 9.25
N ILE A 188 -10.99 8.03 8.38
CA ILE A 188 -10.87 8.59 7.03
C ILE A 188 -12.07 8.15 6.17
N LEU A 189 -12.46 6.88 6.26
CA LEU A 189 -13.63 6.33 5.57
C LEU A 189 -14.92 6.96 6.09
N ALA A 190 -15.04 7.11 7.41
CA ALA A 190 -16.20 7.74 8.02
C ALA A 190 -16.38 9.18 7.53
N ASP A 191 -15.31 9.97 7.51
CA ASP A 191 -15.33 11.33 6.98
C ASP A 191 -15.68 11.35 5.49
N PHE A 192 -15.07 10.49 4.67
CA PHE A 192 -15.38 10.38 3.24
C PHE A 192 -16.86 10.09 2.97
N VAL A 193 -17.50 9.18 3.71
CA VAL A 193 -18.89 8.79 3.44
C VAL A 193 -19.93 9.72 4.04
N THR A 194 -19.58 10.49 5.09
CA THR A 194 -20.52 11.36 5.81
C THR A 194 -20.36 12.84 5.49
N SER A 195 -19.20 13.27 5.02
CA SER A 195 -18.94 14.68 4.69
C SER A 195 -19.70 15.10 3.43
N SER A 196 -20.44 16.21 3.52
CA SER A 196 -21.10 16.82 2.35
C SER A 196 -20.13 17.53 1.40
N GLN A 197 -18.90 17.77 1.85
CA GLN A 197 -17.85 18.44 1.10
C GLN A 197 -16.51 17.73 1.37
N TRP A 198 -16.33 16.56 0.76
CA TRP A 198 -15.00 15.90 0.79
C TRP A 198 -14.02 16.70 -0.07
N ILE A 199 -12.99 17.23 0.59
CA ILE A 199 -11.85 17.83 -0.09
C ILE A 199 -10.71 16.83 -0.02
N GLU A 200 -10.23 16.41 -1.17
CA GLU A 200 -9.04 15.55 -1.26
C GLU A 200 -7.83 16.39 -0.84
N THR A 201 -7.35 16.17 0.38
CA THR A 201 -6.17 16.85 0.94
C THR A 201 -4.86 16.30 0.38
#